data_5b4ced6f455d5be6eede197ccbfe3775
#
_entry.id   5b4ced6f455d5be6eede197ccbfe3775
#
_cell.length_a   1.000
_cell.length_b   1.000
_cell.length_c   1.000
_cell.angle_alpha   90.00
_cell.angle_beta   90.00
_cell.angle_gamma   90.00
#
_symmetry.space_group_name_H-M   'P 1'
#
loop_
_entity.id
_entity.type
_entity.pdbx_description
1 polymer ?
#
loop_
_entity_poly.entity_id
_entity_poly.type
_entity_poly.pdbx_seq_one_letter_code
_entity_poly.pdbx_strand_id
1 'polypeptide(L)'
;MSRVSDATTQERKDRVLSLLRQEGELNENEIATHLNLDRRTVNNYLRDLDYDGKVEKEGVHWRLSSLRALVPRKLTLDAEQAVILYLAIRLFVKQSDRRVETAETLLMNLANIVTDDLGAGSYFSQAATELGARPEDEAHHDTLRILARALIQKRKVEIVYEPYRGHEFRTIFSPYLLEPSGIGFATYVIGHSSIVGKLRTYKVERIHSARLLRDSFEIPDTFPGLDLLKNAFSIYYGDDITEVVLRFSPEVARRVQETNWRTATASQPDPEKPNHLRLTFHVA
;
A
#
# COMPACT_ATOMS: atom_id res chain seq x y z
N MET A 1 40.54 0.34 1.84
CA MET A 1 39.51 1.03 1.00
C MET A 1 38.53 1.69 1.93
N SER A 2 38.54 3.03 2.01
CA SER A 2 37.71 3.82 2.90
C SER A 2 36.22 3.69 2.46
N ARG A 3 35.35 3.27 3.37
CA ARG A 3 33.90 3.36 3.17
C ARG A 3 33.54 4.85 3.01
N VAL A 4 33.06 5.21 1.83
CA VAL A 4 32.46 6.53 1.59
C VAL A 4 31.28 6.67 2.55
N SER A 5 31.19 7.76 3.28
CA SER A 5 30.09 7.99 4.24
C SER A 5 28.74 8.03 3.51
N ASP A 6 27.67 7.59 4.17
CA ASP A 6 26.32 7.58 3.59
C ASP A 6 25.88 8.96 3.11
N ALA A 7 26.26 10.05 3.81
CA ALA A 7 26.03 11.43 3.39
C ALA A 7 26.66 11.72 2.01
N THR A 8 27.91 11.32 1.80
CA THR A 8 28.61 11.50 0.51
C THR A 8 27.95 10.69 -0.62
N THR A 9 27.41 9.52 -0.31
CA THR A 9 26.70 8.67 -1.26
C THR A 9 25.40 9.32 -1.69
N GLN A 10 24.63 9.88 -0.77
CA GLN A 10 23.38 10.56 -1.07
C GLN A 10 23.62 11.83 -1.91
N GLU A 11 24.58 12.65 -1.56
CA GLU A 11 24.97 13.82 -2.37
C GLU A 11 25.32 13.44 -3.82
N ARG A 12 26.03 12.33 -4.02
CA ARG A 12 26.39 11.86 -5.36
C ARG A 12 25.17 11.37 -6.14
N LYS A 13 24.23 10.68 -5.50
CA LYS A 13 22.95 10.30 -6.11
C LYS A 13 22.14 11.53 -6.50
N ASP A 14 22.10 12.57 -5.69
CA ASP A 14 21.40 13.83 -5.98
C ASP A 14 22.04 14.57 -7.16
N ARG A 15 23.37 14.52 -7.31
CA ARG A 15 24.07 15.05 -8.47
C ARG A 15 23.73 14.29 -9.76
N VAL A 16 23.60 12.95 -9.71
CA VAL A 16 23.11 12.14 -10.85
C VAL A 16 21.72 12.59 -11.26
N LEU A 17 20.80 12.76 -10.30
CA LEU A 17 19.43 13.24 -10.59
C LEU A 17 19.42 14.66 -11.17
N SER A 18 20.26 15.54 -10.66
CA SER A 18 20.37 16.91 -11.16
C SER A 18 20.91 16.94 -12.60
N LEU A 19 21.91 16.13 -12.90
CA LEU A 19 22.46 16.00 -14.24
C LEU A 19 21.41 15.47 -15.23
N LEU A 20 20.69 14.40 -14.90
CA LEU A 20 19.61 13.86 -15.72
C LEU A 20 18.45 14.85 -15.90
N ARG A 21 18.25 15.77 -14.94
CA ARG A 21 17.24 16.84 -15.07
C ARG A 21 17.66 17.90 -16.09
N GLN A 22 18.95 18.19 -16.19
CA GLN A 22 19.49 19.18 -17.10
C GLN A 22 19.63 18.65 -18.52
N GLU A 23 20.16 17.44 -18.66
CA GLU A 23 20.55 16.87 -19.97
C GLU A 23 19.46 15.96 -20.56
N GLY A 24 18.47 15.54 -19.78
CA GLY A 24 17.37 14.66 -20.19
C GLY A 24 17.74 13.19 -20.13
N GLU A 25 18.43 12.68 -21.12
CA GLU A 25 18.81 11.26 -21.24
C GLU A 25 20.34 11.14 -21.40
N LEU A 26 20.95 10.28 -20.59
CA LEU A 26 22.39 10.02 -20.64
C LEU A 26 22.67 8.52 -20.42
N ASN A 27 23.74 8.02 -21.06
CA ASN A 27 24.25 6.69 -20.77
C ASN A 27 25.20 6.68 -19.54
N GLU A 28 25.53 5.50 -19.05
CA GLU A 28 26.38 5.33 -17.87
C GLU A 28 27.78 5.96 -18.00
N ASN A 29 28.36 5.96 -19.22
CA ASN A 29 29.68 6.54 -19.46
C ASN A 29 29.63 8.08 -19.49
N GLU A 30 28.60 8.65 -20.08
CA GLU A 30 28.36 10.11 -20.09
C GLU A 30 28.19 10.63 -18.66
N ILE A 31 27.33 9.96 -17.86
CA ILE A 31 27.16 10.34 -16.45
C ILE A 31 28.47 10.22 -15.67
N ALA A 32 29.24 9.16 -15.90
CA ALA A 32 30.52 8.95 -15.26
C ALA A 32 31.52 10.07 -15.59
N THR A 33 31.57 10.47 -16.85
CA THR A 33 32.42 11.56 -17.34
C THR A 33 32.01 12.91 -16.72
N HIS A 34 30.73 13.25 -16.76
CA HIS A 34 30.21 14.52 -16.22
C HIS A 34 30.44 14.67 -14.71
N LEU A 35 30.32 13.58 -13.96
CA LEU A 35 30.45 13.60 -12.50
C LEU A 35 31.85 13.27 -12.01
N ASN A 36 32.77 12.94 -12.91
CA ASN A 36 34.12 12.48 -12.60
C ASN A 36 34.11 11.28 -11.63
N LEU A 37 33.29 10.29 -11.95
CA LEU A 37 33.12 9.04 -11.19
C LEU A 37 33.47 7.85 -12.09
N ASP A 38 33.83 6.72 -11.47
CA ASP A 38 33.95 5.49 -12.23
C ASP A 38 32.58 4.93 -12.63
N ARG A 39 32.54 4.25 -13.78
CA ARG A 39 31.31 3.71 -14.35
C ARG A 39 30.61 2.72 -13.41
N ARG A 40 31.37 1.92 -12.64
CA ARG A 40 30.81 0.93 -11.71
C ARG A 40 30.06 1.62 -10.56
N THR A 41 30.62 2.69 -10.05
CA THR A 41 29.99 3.53 -9.02
C THR A 41 28.68 4.17 -9.55
N VAL A 42 28.73 4.73 -10.77
CA VAL A 42 27.55 5.30 -11.42
C VAL A 42 26.46 4.24 -11.62
N ASN A 43 26.82 3.05 -12.11
CA ASN A 43 25.87 1.96 -12.30
C ASN A 43 25.21 1.53 -10.97
N ASN A 44 25.96 1.49 -9.88
CA ASN A 44 25.39 1.20 -8.56
C ASN A 44 24.39 2.29 -8.13
N TYR A 45 24.74 3.58 -8.30
CA TYR A 45 23.83 4.67 -7.97
C TYR A 45 22.58 4.66 -8.86
N LEU A 46 22.72 4.40 -10.15
CA LEU A 46 21.58 4.29 -11.06
C LEU A 46 20.67 3.12 -10.73
N ARG A 47 21.24 1.97 -10.30
CA ARG A 47 20.45 0.84 -9.83
C ARG A 47 19.65 1.16 -8.58
N ASP A 48 20.27 1.83 -7.62
CA ASP A 48 19.62 2.27 -6.39
C ASP A 48 18.51 3.29 -6.71
N LEU A 49 18.80 4.25 -7.60
CA LEU A 49 17.83 5.26 -8.03
C LEU A 49 16.70 4.66 -8.86
N ASP A 50 16.96 3.63 -9.68
CA ASP A 50 15.93 2.85 -10.39
C ASP A 50 15.09 2.03 -9.40
N TYR A 51 15.75 1.40 -8.43
CA TYR A 51 15.04 0.73 -7.32
C TYR A 51 14.15 1.72 -6.55
N ASP A 52 14.63 2.94 -6.34
CA ASP A 52 13.85 4.04 -5.76
C ASP A 52 12.81 4.64 -6.71
N GLY A 53 12.77 4.21 -7.97
CA GLY A 53 11.85 4.71 -8.99
C GLY A 53 12.09 6.15 -9.40
N LYS A 54 13.28 6.70 -9.13
CA LYS A 54 13.67 8.08 -9.47
C LYS A 54 14.20 8.21 -10.89
N VAL A 55 14.76 7.12 -11.43
CA VAL A 55 15.25 7.02 -12.80
C VAL A 55 14.71 5.77 -13.46
N GLU A 56 14.70 5.75 -14.77
CA GLU A 56 14.33 4.58 -15.59
C GLU A 56 15.33 4.40 -16.72
N LYS A 57 15.55 3.16 -17.15
CA LYS A 57 16.45 2.84 -18.25
C LYS A 57 15.66 2.56 -19.52
N GLU A 58 15.96 3.29 -20.59
CA GLU A 58 15.43 3.06 -21.92
C GLU A 58 16.58 2.72 -22.87
N GLY A 59 16.63 1.47 -23.32
CA GLY A 59 17.76 0.97 -24.11
C GLY A 59 19.09 1.05 -23.33
N VAL A 60 20.01 1.89 -23.79
CA VAL A 60 21.30 2.15 -23.13
C VAL A 60 21.34 3.43 -22.32
N HIS A 61 20.29 4.26 -22.41
CA HIS A 61 20.21 5.55 -21.75
C HIS A 61 19.40 5.46 -20.44
N TRP A 62 19.73 6.34 -19.52
CA TRP A 62 19.01 6.58 -18.28
C TRP A 62 18.38 7.96 -18.35
N ARG A 63 17.14 8.07 -17.89
CA ARG A 63 16.44 9.34 -17.76
C ARG A 63 15.75 9.41 -16.39
N LEU A 64 15.31 10.60 -16.01
CA LEU A 64 14.43 10.71 -14.88
C LEU A 64 13.16 9.91 -15.16
N SER A 65 12.73 9.17 -14.15
CA SER A 65 11.49 8.42 -14.28
C SER A 65 10.35 9.36 -14.65
N SER A 66 9.64 9.06 -15.74
CA SER A 66 8.45 9.78 -16.17
C SER A 66 7.30 9.68 -15.14
N LEU A 67 7.46 8.81 -14.17
CA LEU A 67 6.54 8.61 -13.07
C LEU A 67 6.61 9.78 -12.08
N ARG A 68 5.92 10.86 -12.42
CA ARG A 68 5.62 11.98 -11.51
C ARG A 68 5.06 11.52 -10.15
N ALA A 69 4.66 10.26 -10.05
CA ALA A 69 4.05 9.67 -8.86
C ALA A 69 5.01 9.51 -7.66
N LEU A 70 6.33 9.41 -7.90
CA LEU A 70 7.33 9.25 -6.82
C LEU A 70 8.06 10.55 -6.44
N VAL A 71 7.77 11.64 -7.14
CA VAL A 71 8.26 12.96 -6.70
C VAL A 71 7.47 13.38 -5.46
N PRO A 72 8.13 13.72 -4.34
CA PRO A 72 7.44 14.23 -3.17
C PRO A 72 6.54 15.41 -3.55
N ARG A 73 5.25 15.28 -3.34
CA ARG A 73 4.28 16.35 -3.56
C ARG A 73 3.94 17.00 -2.23
N LYS A 74 3.79 18.31 -2.22
CA LYS A 74 3.26 19.00 -1.05
C LYS A 74 1.75 18.76 -0.99
N LEU A 75 1.28 18.29 0.14
CA LEU A 75 -0.13 18.24 0.50
C LEU A 75 -0.34 19.36 1.54
N THR A 76 -1.20 20.31 1.22
CA THR A 76 -1.61 21.34 2.18
C THR A 76 -2.91 20.88 2.83
N LEU A 77 -2.92 20.84 4.14
CA LEU A 77 -4.07 20.46 4.95
C LEU A 77 -4.41 21.57 5.91
N ASP A 78 -5.70 21.85 6.10
CA ASP A 78 -6.18 22.57 7.27
C ASP A 78 -6.30 21.64 8.48
N ALA A 79 -6.59 22.20 9.66
CA ALA A 79 -6.63 21.43 10.90
C ALA A 79 -7.73 20.36 10.90
N GLU A 80 -8.88 20.62 10.29
CA GLU A 80 -9.99 19.67 10.20
C GLU A 80 -9.60 18.47 9.30
N GLN A 81 -9.02 18.74 8.14
CA GLN A 81 -8.51 17.73 7.23
C GLN A 81 -7.40 16.88 7.88
N ALA A 82 -6.53 17.52 8.68
CA ALA A 82 -5.49 16.81 9.41
C ALA A 82 -6.08 15.84 10.44
N VAL A 83 -7.14 16.22 11.16
CA VAL A 83 -7.86 15.34 12.10
C VAL A 83 -8.51 14.16 11.38
N ILE A 84 -9.17 14.39 10.26
CA ILE A 84 -9.79 13.31 9.47
C ILE A 84 -8.74 12.33 8.96
N LEU A 85 -7.60 12.85 8.44
CA LEU A 85 -6.50 11.99 7.98
C LEU A 85 -5.87 11.22 9.15
N TYR A 86 -5.71 11.85 10.33
CA TYR A 86 -5.31 11.15 11.54
C TYR A 86 -6.22 9.97 11.86
N LEU A 87 -7.54 10.18 11.84
CA LEU A 87 -8.52 9.11 12.11
C LEU A 87 -8.39 7.96 11.11
N ALA A 88 -8.20 8.27 9.82
CA ALA A 88 -8.00 7.26 8.77
C ALA A 88 -6.70 6.46 9.00
N ILE A 89 -5.59 7.12 9.31
CA ILE A 89 -4.32 6.45 9.61
C ILE A 89 -4.45 5.64 10.91
N ARG A 90 -5.10 6.19 11.93
CA ARG A 90 -5.30 5.51 13.21
C ARG A 90 -6.16 4.24 13.05
N LEU A 91 -7.17 4.27 12.18
CA LEU A 91 -7.97 3.10 11.83
C LEU A 91 -7.11 2.03 11.15
N PHE A 92 -6.31 2.43 10.14
CA PHE A 92 -5.37 1.53 9.46
C PHE A 92 -4.39 0.88 10.46
N VAL A 93 -3.80 1.69 11.35
CA VAL A 93 -2.88 1.21 12.39
C VAL A 93 -3.56 0.25 13.36
N LYS A 94 -4.81 0.49 13.75
CA LYS A 94 -5.58 -0.44 14.61
C LYS A 94 -5.84 -1.78 13.96
N GLN A 95 -5.81 -1.83 12.63
CA GLN A 95 -5.98 -3.05 11.83
C GLN A 95 -4.66 -3.76 11.53
N SER A 96 -3.53 -3.31 12.10
CA SER A 96 -2.23 -3.96 11.98
C SER A 96 -1.67 -4.23 13.38
N ASP A 97 -1.10 -5.39 13.59
CA ASP A 97 -0.34 -5.75 14.79
C ASP A 97 1.16 -5.42 14.66
N ARG A 98 1.57 -4.95 13.49
CA ARG A 98 2.97 -4.67 13.13
C ARG A 98 3.23 -3.18 13.07
N ARG A 99 4.50 -2.81 13.23
CA ARG A 99 4.96 -1.44 13.02
C ARG A 99 4.88 -1.10 11.53
N VAL A 100 4.33 0.07 11.22
CA VAL A 100 4.29 0.64 9.87
C VAL A 100 4.96 2.01 9.91
N GLU A 101 6.27 2.04 9.65
CA GLU A 101 7.11 3.23 9.79
C GLU A 101 6.60 4.43 8.99
N THR A 102 6.07 4.20 7.78
CA THR A 102 5.46 5.26 6.97
C THR A 102 4.24 5.88 7.67
N ALA A 103 3.40 5.06 8.33
CA ALA A 103 2.24 5.56 9.08
C ALA A 103 2.67 6.32 10.34
N GLU A 104 3.72 5.87 11.03
CA GLU A 104 4.33 6.57 12.16
C GLU A 104 4.81 7.97 11.74
N THR A 105 5.58 8.04 10.65
CA THR A 105 6.06 9.32 10.10
C THR A 105 4.91 10.25 9.72
N LEU A 106 3.85 9.74 9.10
CA LEU A 106 2.66 10.52 8.75
C LEU A 106 1.94 11.04 9.99
N LEU A 107 1.78 10.22 11.04
CA LEU A 107 1.18 10.65 12.30
C LEU A 107 2.00 11.76 12.98
N MET A 108 3.33 11.66 12.98
CA MET A 108 4.21 12.72 13.51
C MET A 108 4.09 14.01 12.71
N ASN A 109 4.03 13.92 11.37
CA ASN A 109 3.85 15.10 10.51
C ASN A 109 2.49 15.77 10.76
N LEU A 110 1.42 14.98 10.96
CA LEU A 110 0.10 15.52 11.31
C LEU A 110 0.10 16.16 12.71
N ALA A 111 0.82 15.58 13.67
CA ALA A 111 0.99 16.15 14.99
C ALA A 111 1.57 17.57 14.89
N ASN A 112 2.58 17.79 14.03
CA ASN A 112 3.20 19.08 13.82
C ASN A 112 2.26 20.12 13.18
N ILE A 113 1.28 19.71 12.39
CA ILE A 113 0.28 20.62 11.78
C ILE A 113 -0.73 21.10 12.82
N VAL A 114 -1.10 20.24 13.78
CA VAL A 114 -2.22 20.51 14.71
C VAL A 114 -1.75 21.07 16.05
N THR A 115 -0.45 20.97 16.38
CA THR A 115 0.09 21.32 17.71
C THR A 115 0.09 22.81 18.00
N ASP A 116 0.14 23.67 17.00
CA ASP A 116 0.43 25.10 17.25
C ASP A 116 -0.75 25.86 17.88
N ASP A 117 -2.01 25.39 17.73
CA ASP A 117 -3.16 26.14 18.21
C ASP A 117 -4.20 25.35 19.07
N LEU A 118 -4.22 24.03 19.07
CA LEU A 118 -5.40 23.27 19.55
C LEU A 118 -5.12 22.26 20.66
N GLY A 119 -3.89 22.06 21.11
CA GLY A 119 -3.55 21.08 22.16
C GLY A 119 -3.76 19.60 21.78
N ALA A 120 -4.32 19.33 20.59
CA ALA A 120 -4.62 17.98 20.12
C ALA A 120 -3.38 17.22 19.59
N GLY A 121 -2.31 17.93 19.25
CA GLY A 121 -1.10 17.34 18.68
C GLY A 121 -0.40 16.36 19.62
N SER A 122 -0.59 16.49 20.94
CA SER A 122 -0.06 15.55 21.92
C SER A 122 -0.62 14.13 21.76
N TYR A 123 -1.91 14.00 21.41
CA TYR A 123 -2.55 12.71 21.15
C TYR A 123 -2.05 12.07 19.86
N PHE A 124 -1.75 12.88 18.84
CA PHE A 124 -1.21 12.40 17.58
C PHE A 124 0.22 11.88 17.75
N SER A 125 1.03 12.62 18.53
CA SER A 125 2.39 12.21 18.87
C SER A 125 2.39 10.93 19.74
N GLN A 126 1.47 10.81 20.69
CA GLN A 126 1.29 9.61 21.48
C GLN A 126 0.91 8.41 20.60
N ALA A 127 0.00 8.61 19.64
CA ALA A 127 -0.40 7.56 18.70
C ALA A 127 0.77 7.09 17.82
N ALA A 128 1.65 7.99 17.39
CA ALA A 128 2.86 7.65 16.66
C ALA A 128 3.83 6.84 17.55
N THR A 129 4.02 7.25 18.79
CA THR A 129 4.88 6.55 19.77
C THR A 129 4.35 5.13 20.06
N GLU A 130 3.04 4.96 20.25
CA GLU A 130 2.42 3.64 20.41
C GLU A 130 2.67 2.72 19.20
N LEU A 131 2.61 3.27 18.00
CA LEU A 131 2.91 2.53 16.77
C LEU A 131 4.38 2.15 16.69
N GLY A 132 5.28 3.09 16.99
CA GLY A 132 6.73 2.88 17.00
C GLY A 132 7.20 1.83 18.03
N ALA A 133 6.42 1.58 19.09
CA ALA A 133 6.71 0.56 20.08
C ALA A 133 6.34 -0.88 19.64
N ARG A 134 5.68 -1.04 18.49
CA ARG A 134 5.31 -2.36 17.96
C ARG A 134 6.53 -3.10 17.40
N PRO A 135 6.48 -4.45 17.33
CA PRO A 135 7.54 -5.23 16.71
C PRO A 135 7.83 -4.75 15.28
N GLU A 136 9.09 -4.59 14.97
CA GLU A 136 9.54 -4.33 13.62
C GLU A 136 9.38 -5.58 12.76
N ASP A 137 8.92 -5.36 11.52
CA ASP A 137 8.88 -6.38 10.49
C ASP A 137 9.33 -5.74 9.18
N GLU A 138 10.65 -5.71 9.01
CA GLU A 138 11.29 -5.14 7.82
C GLU A 138 10.77 -5.80 6.54
N ALA A 139 10.55 -7.11 6.55
CA ALA A 139 10.09 -7.86 5.39
C ALA A 139 8.66 -7.43 4.99
N HIS A 140 7.78 -7.23 5.97
CA HIS A 140 6.43 -6.74 5.71
C HIS A 140 6.43 -5.29 5.22
N HIS A 141 7.24 -4.43 5.85
CA HIS A 141 7.38 -3.02 5.44
C HIS A 141 7.89 -2.91 4.01
N ASP A 142 8.95 -3.63 3.66
CA ASP A 142 9.52 -3.65 2.32
C ASP A 142 8.53 -4.24 1.30
N THR A 143 7.81 -5.29 1.65
CA THR A 143 6.78 -5.88 0.80
C THR A 143 5.69 -4.88 0.47
N LEU A 144 5.12 -4.20 1.48
CA LEU A 144 4.06 -3.20 1.28
C LEU A 144 4.57 -2.03 0.41
N ARG A 145 5.80 -1.57 0.67
CA ARG A 145 6.45 -0.50 -0.11
C ARG A 145 6.65 -0.91 -1.57
N ILE A 146 7.12 -2.14 -1.83
CA ILE A 146 7.32 -2.66 -3.18
C ILE A 146 5.98 -2.81 -3.91
N LEU A 147 4.95 -3.33 -3.25
CA LEU A 147 3.61 -3.46 -3.84
C LEU A 147 2.99 -2.11 -4.16
N ALA A 148 3.11 -1.13 -3.27
CA ALA A 148 2.63 0.24 -3.52
C ALA A 148 3.35 0.88 -4.72
N ARG A 149 4.67 0.71 -4.82
CA ARG A 149 5.46 1.17 -5.98
C ARG A 149 5.04 0.45 -7.26
N ALA A 150 4.87 -0.87 -7.21
CA ALA A 150 4.45 -1.66 -8.35
C ALA A 150 3.08 -1.21 -8.89
N LEU A 151 2.13 -0.94 -7.99
CA LEU A 151 0.81 -0.41 -8.34
C LEU A 151 0.91 0.97 -9.01
N ILE A 152 1.66 1.89 -8.40
CA ILE A 152 1.83 3.26 -8.90
C ILE A 152 2.56 3.27 -10.26
N GLN A 153 3.61 2.47 -10.38
CA GLN A 153 4.46 2.41 -11.57
C GLN A 153 3.94 1.46 -12.65
N LYS A 154 2.85 0.74 -12.39
CA LYS A 154 2.32 -0.31 -13.27
C LYS A 154 3.40 -1.34 -13.66
N ARG A 155 4.23 -1.72 -12.70
CA ARG A 155 5.31 -2.71 -12.87
C ARG A 155 4.96 -4.01 -12.18
N LYS A 156 5.31 -5.13 -12.84
CA LYS A 156 5.13 -6.47 -12.25
C LYS A 156 6.05 -6.66 -11.06
N VAL A 157 5.63 -7.52 -10.14
CA VAL A 157 6.44 -7.96 -9.00
C VAL A 157 6.59 -9.47 -9.03
N GLU A 158 7.74 -9.95 -8.63
CA GLU A 158 7.92 -11.34 -8.23
C GLU A 158 7.67 -11.43 -6.73
N ILE A 159 6.75 -12.30 -6.33
CA ILE A 159 6.45 -12.54 -4.91
C ILE A 159 6.69 -14.00 -4.56
N VAL A 160 7.16 -14.22 -3.33
CA VAL A 160 7.19 -15.53 -2.67
C VAL A 160 6.08 -15.53 -1.64
N TYR A 161 5.12 -16.41 -1.81
CA TYR A 161 3.87 -16.43 -1.04
C TYR A 161 3.65 -17.76 -0.34
N GLU A 162 3.32 -17.71 0.95
CA GLU A 162 2.92 -18.88 1.73
C GLU A 162 1.40 -18.87 1.97
N PRO A 163 0.61 -19.76 1.33
CA PRO A 163 -0.82 -19.84 1.56
C PRO A 163 -1.12 -20.44 2.95
N TYR A 164 -2.35 -20.20 3.46
CA TYR A 164 -2.79 -20.81 4.72
C TYR A 164 -2.70 -22.35 4.70
N ARG A 165 -2.92 -22.96 3.53
CA ARG A 165 -2.76 -24.39 3.29
C ARG A 165 -1.94 -24.59 2.03
N GLY A 166 -1.01 -25.55 2.07
CA GLY A 166 -0.12 -25.84 0.94
C GLY A 166 1.32 -25.41 1.21
N HIS A 167 2.09 -25.32 0.15
CA HIS A 167 3.51 -24.97 0.19
C HIS A 167 3.74 -23.56 -0.34
N GLU A 168 4.82 -22.95 0.11
CA GLU A 168 5.34 -21.72 -0.44
C GLU A 168 5.52 -21.84 -1.96
N PHE A 169 5.20 -20.79 -2.69
CA PHE A 169 5.41 -20.73 -4.14
C PHE A 169 5.82 -19.31 -4.58
N ARG A 170 6.42 -19.26 -5.75
CA ARG A 170 6.84 -18.03 -6.39
C ARG A 170 5.94 -17.73 -7.58
N THR A 171 5.53 -16.47 -7.74
CA THR A 171 4.74 -16.02 -8.89
C THR A 171 5.13 -14.63 -9.34
N ILE A 172 4.98 -14.36 -10.63
CA ILE A 172 4.98 -13.00 -11.16
C ILE A 172 3.56 -12.46 -11.06
N PHE A 173 3.43 -11.30 -10.47
CA PHE A 173 2.16 -10.71 -10.11
C PHE A 173 2.05 -9.28 -10.61
N SER A 174 0.90 -8.91 -11.18
CA SER A 174 0.55 -7.55 -11.59
C SER A 174 -0.47 -7.01 -10.60
N PRO A 175 -0.08 -6.15 -9.64
CA PRO A 175 -1.00 -5.62 -8.64
C PRO A 175 -1.95 -4.59 -9.24
N TYR A 176 -3.26 -4.78 -9.08
CA TYR A 176 -4.31 -3.88 -9.57
C TYR A 176 -4.93 -3.03 -8.45
N LEU A 177 -5.03 -3.60 -7.24
CA LEU A 177 -5.67 -2.97 -6.09
C LEU A 177 -5.00 -3.41 -4.80
N LEU A 178 -4.81 -2.47 -3.86
CA LEU A 178 -4.47 -2.73 -2.47
C LEU A 178 -5.70 -2.43 -1.62
N GLU A 179 -6.14 -3.39 -0.80
CA GLU A 179 -7.35 -3.26 0.00
C GLU A 179 -7.09 -3.66 1.45
N PRO A 180 -7.35 -2.76 2.41
CA PRO A 180 -7.34 -3.13 3.82
C PRO A 180 -8.60 -3.92 4.17
N SER A 181 -8.45 -5.01 4.91
CA SER A 181 -9.60 -5.77 5.40
C SER A 181 -10.21 -5.14 6.64
N GLY A 182 -11.51 -4.95 6.64
CA GLY A 182 -12.25 -4.56 7.84
C GLY A 182 -12.32 -5.67 8.89
N ILE A 183 -11.99 -6.92 8.55
CA ILE A 183 -12.01 -8.09 9.41
C ILE A 183 -10.63 -8.76 9.36
N GLY A 184 -10.06 -9.04 10.54
CA GLY A 184 -8.86 -9.89 10.63
C GLY A 184 -7.52 -9.19 10.42
N PHE A 185 -7.44 -7.87 10.63
CA PHE A 185 -6.16 -7.14 10.74
C PHE A 185 -5.18 -7.45 9.60
N ALA A 186 -5.59 -7.21 8.35
CA ALA A 186 -4.79 -7.59 7.20
C ALA A 186 -4.93 -6.61 6.05
N THR A 187 -3.86 -6.52 5.26
CA THR A 187 -3.87 -5.86 3.95
C THR A 187 -3.82 -6.91 2.85
N TYR A 188 -4.59 -6.70 1.80
CA TYR A 188 -4.62 -7.59 0.66
C TYR A 188 -4.22 -6.87 -0.61
N VAL A 189 -3.58 -7.61 -1.50
CA VAL A 189 -3.32 -7.16 -2.86
C VAL A 189 -4.08 -8.04 -3.84
N ILE A 190 -4.84 -7.40 -4.73
CA ILE A 190 -5.63 -8.05 -5.78
C ILE A 190 -4.98 -7.73 -7.11
N GLY A 191 -4.85 -8.72 -7.98
CA GLY A 191 -4.22 -8.53 -9.28
C GLY A 191 -4.10 -9.82 -10.08
N HIS A 192 -3.40 -9.77 -11.21
CA HIS A 192 -3.20 -10.91 -12.08
C HIS A 192 -1.97 -11.72 -11.67
N SER A 193 -2.15 -13.01 -11.45
CA SER A 193 -1.08 -13.96 -11.11
C SER A 193 -0.69 -14.81 -12.31
N SER A 194 0.59 -14.87 -12.64
CA SER A 194 1.11 -15.63 -13.78
C SER A 194 0.94 -17.14 -13.65
N ILE A 195 0.97 -17.68 -12.42
CA ILE A 195 0.82 -19.12 -12.18
C ILE A 195 -0.54 -19.63 -12.63
N VAL A 196 -1.60 -18.85 -12.39
CA VAL A 196 -2.97 -19.29 -12.67
C VAL A 196 -3.60 -18.54 -13.85
N GLY A 197 -2.92 -17.53 -14.40
CA GLY A 197 -3.39 -16.76 -15.54
C GLY A 197 -4.68 -15.96 -15.29
N LYS A 198 -5.01 -15.64 -14.03
CA LYS A 198 -6.24 -14.93 -13.65
C LYS A 198 -6.06 -14.10 -12.37
N LEU A 199 -7.08 -13.33 -12.02
CA LEU A 199 -7.11 -12.55 -10.78
C LEU A 199 -6.91 -13.46 -9.56
N ARG A 200 -6.12 -12.97 -8.63
CA ARG A 200 -5.88 -13.56 -7.31
C ARG A 200 -5.77 -12.47 -6.26
N THR A 201 -6.17 -12.85 -5.06
CA THR A 201 -6.02 -12.04 -3.85
C THR A 201 -4.96 -12.68 -2.97
N TYR A 202 -3.94 -11.90 -2.62
CA TYR A 202 -2.88 -12.33 -1.72
C TYR A 202 -2.90 -11.48 -0.45
N LYS A 203 -2.81 -12.13 0.70
CA LYS A 203 -2.63 -11.47 1.98
C LYS A 203 -1.19 -10.97 2.08
N VAL A 204 -0.98 -9.67 2.26
CA VAL A 204 0.37 -9.06 2.25
C VAL A 204 1.26 -9.66 3.34
N GLU A 205 0.69 -9.94 4.52
CA GLU A 205 1.38 -10.54 5.66
C GLU A 205 1.86 -11.98 5.43
N ARG A 206 1.49 -12.59 4.30
CA ARG A 206 1.94 -13.93 3.87
C ARG A 206 2.90 -13.89 2.70
N ILE A 207 3.32 -12.71 2.29
CA ILE A 207 4.35 -12.53 1.28
C ILE A 207 5.69 -12.46 1.99
N HIS A 208 6.51 -13.49 1.86
CA HIS A 208 7.84 -13.58 2.48
C HIS A 208 8.86 -12.66 1.81
N SER A 209 8.72 -12.45 0.51
CA SER A 209 9.53 -11.49 -0.22
C SER A 209 8.81 -10.97 -1.45
N ALA A 210 9.13 -9.73 -1.80
CA ALA A 210 8.66 -9.09 -3.03
C ALA A 210 9.84 -8.45 -3.75
N ARG A 211 9.85 -8.51 -5.08
CA ARG A 211 10.88 -7.89 -5.91
C ARG A 211 10.24 -7.21 -7.12
N LEU A 212 10.44 -5.91 -7.25
CA LEU A 212 9.95 -5.13 -8.38
C LEU A 212 10.67 -5.58 -9.66
N LEU A 213 9.92 -5.90 -10.70
CA LEU A 213 10.43 -6.30 -12.01
C LEU A 213 10.49 -5.08 -12.95
N ARG A 214 11.21 -5.23 -14.06
CA ARG A 214 11.25 -4.20 -15.12
C ARG A 214 10.01 -4.24 -16.03
N ASP A 215 9.37 -5.41 -16.09
CA ASP A 215 8.19 -5.62 -16.93
C ASP A 215 7.02 -4.76 -16.42
N SER A 216 6.40 -4.04 -17.32
CA SER A 216 5.17 -3.29 -17.07
C SER A 216 3.94 -4.18 -17.25
N PHE A 217 2.80 -3.69 -16.79
CA PHE A 217 1.49 -4.26 -17.06
C PHE A 217 0.48 -3.14 -17.28
N GLU A 218 -0.62 -3.49 -17.91
CA GLU A 218 -1.80 -2.64 -18.00
C GLU A 218 -2.93 -3.27 -17.19
N ILE A 219 -3.72 -2.44 -16.53
CA ILE A 219 -4.95 -2.88 -15.88
C ILE A 219 -6.01 -2.96 -16.98
N PRO A 220 -6.60 -4.14 -17.25
CA PRO A 220 -7.63 -4.25 -18.28
C PRO A 220 -8.83 -3.34 -17.98
N ASP A 221 -9.42 -2.74 -19.00
CA ASP A 221 -10.64 -1.93 -18.86
C ASP A 221 -11.82 -2.73 -18.27
N THR A 222 -11.77 -4.05 -18.40
CA THR A 222 -12.75 -4.98 -17.81
C THR A 222 -12.56 -5.20 -16.32
N PHE A 223 -11.47 -4.71 -15.72
CA PHE A 223 -11.28 -4.82 -14.27
C PHE A 223 -12.19 -3.82 -13.55
N PRO A 224 -13.12 -4.28 -12.71
CA PRO A 224 -14.17 -3.40 -12.15
C PRO A 224 -13.68 -2.48 -11.03
N GLY A 225 -12.39 -2.49 -10.69
CA GLY A 225 -11.86 -1.71 -9.58
C GLY A 225 -12.49 -2.10 -8.24
N LEU A 226 -12.94 -1.11 -7.48
CA LEU A 226 -13.60 -1.33 -6.17
C LEU A 226 -14.95 -2.04 -6.29
N ASP A 227 -15.62 -1.98 -7.45
CA ASP A 227 -16.89 -2.70 -7.65
C ASP A 227 -16.74 -4.22 -7.57
N LEU A 228 -15.51 -4.75 -7.74
CA LEU A 228 -15.17 -6.15 -7.47
C LEU A 228 -15.58 -6.58 -6.05
N LEU A 229 -15.51 -5.65 -5.10
CA LEU A 229 -15.78 -5.90 -3.69
C LEU A 229 -17.19 -5.49 -3.25
N LYS A 230 -18.06 -5.11 -4.19
CA LYS A 230 -19.40 -4.60 -3.87
C LYS A 230 -20.24 -5.60 -3.06
N ASN A 231 -20.18 -6.88 -3.43
CA ASN A 231 -20.88 -7.98 -2.76
C ASN A 231 -19.92 -8.87 -1.93
N ALA A 232 -18.67 -8.41 -1.73
CA ALA A 232 -17.70 -9.20 -1.01
C ALA A 232 -17.99 -9.25 0.49
N PHE A 233 -17.82 -10.41 1.09
CA PHE A 233 -17.67 -10.50 2.54
C PHE A 233 -16.23 -10.16 2.88
N SER A 234 -15.98 -8.90 3.22
CA SER A 234 -14.64 -8.32 3.37
C SER A 234 -13.89 -8.30 2.02
N ILE A 235 -12.98 -9.24 1.79
CA ILE A 235 -12.16 -9.39 0.57
C ILE A 235 -12.50 -10.65 -0.22
N TYR A 236 -13.43 -11.45 0.25
CA TYR A 236 -13.90 -12.64 -0.46
C TYR A 236 -14.97 -12.21 -1.45
N TYR A 237 -14.69 -12.36 -2.71
CA TYR A 237 -15.57 -12.02 -3.82
C TYR A 237 -15.70 -13.22 -4.77
N GLY A 238 -16.82 -13.32 -5.45
CA GLY A 238 -17.11 -14.40 -6.41
C GLY A 238 -18.37 -14.06 -7.21
N ASP A 239 -18.67 -14.90 -8.17
CA ASP A 239 -19.86 -14.79 -9.03
C ASP A 239 -21.10 -15.42 -8.36
N ASP A 240 -20.86 -16.36 -7.44
CA ASP A 240 -21.94 -17.08 -6.72
C ASP A 240 -22.37 -16.26 -5.50
N ILE A 241 -23.48 -15.55 -5.63
CA ILE A 241 -24.03 -14.75 -4.53
C ILE A 241 -24.98 -15.60 -3.71
N THR A 242 -24.74 -15.63 -2.41
CA THR A 242 -25.58 -16.35 -1.44
C THR A 242 -26.35 -15.35 -0.57
N GLU A 243 -27.64 -15.64 -0.36
CA GLU A 243 -28.43 -14.92 0.62
C GLU A 243 -28.10 -15.45 2.04
N VAL A 244 -27.65 -14.55 2.90
CA VAL A 244 -27.40 -14.83 4.31
C VAL A 244 -28.35 -14.02 5.17
N VAL A 245 -29.13 -14.70 5.99
CA VAL A 245 -30.06 -14.05 6.91
C VAL A 245 -29.56 -14.19 8.34
N LEU A 246 -29.28 -13.05 8.96
CA LEU A 246 -28.86 -12.99 10.37
C LEU A 246 -30.02 -12.50 11.26
N ARG A 247 -30.22 -13.17 12.39
CA ARG A 247 -31.16 -12.76 13.42
C ARG A 247 -30.40 -12.24 14.62
N PHE A 248 -30.77 -11.06 15.08
CA PHE A 248 -30.15 -10.40 16.24
C PHE A 248 -31.16 -10.30 17.38
N SER A 249 -30.71 -10.61 18.59
CA SER A 249 -31.52 -10.51 19.78
C SER A 249 -31.82 -9.06 20.15
N PRO A 250 -32.87 -8.79 20.97
CA PRO A 250 -33.26 -7.42 21.34
C PRO A 250 -32.10 -6.62 21.98
N GLU A 251 -31.22 -7.28 22.72
CA GLU A 251 -30.10 -6.65 23.43
C GLU A 251 -29.10 -5.99 22.47
N VAL A 252 -28.94 -6.52 21.24
CA VAL A 252 -27.99 -6.01 20.25
C VAL A 252 -28.67 -5.36 19.05
N ALA A 253 -30.00 -5.54 18.89
CA ALA A 253 -30.75 -5.08 17.72
C ALA A 253 -30.56 -3.59 17.44
N ARG A 254 -30.60 -2.75 18.49
CA ARG A 254 -30.40 -1.31 18.38
C ARG A 254 -29.01 -0.96 17.84
N ARG A 255 -27.97 -1.57 18.39
CA ARG A 255 -26.57 -1.35 17.94
C ARG A 255 -26.38 -1.79 16.51
N VAL A 256 -27.01 -2.87 16.08
CA VAL A 256 -26.97 -3.37 14.71
C VAL A 256 -27.65 -2.39 13.74
N GLN A 257 -28.76 -1.79 14.14
CA GLN A 257 -29.48 -0.76 13.35
C GLN A 257 -28.68 0.54 13.20
N GLU A 258 -27.85 0.89 14.17
CA GLU A 258 -27.00 2.08 14.14
C GLU A 258 -25.80 1.90 13.19
N THR A 259 -25.51 0.67 12.74
CA THR A 259 -24.39 0.34 11.85
C THR A 259 -24.85 0.30 10.40
N ASN A 260 -24.16 1.01 9.53
CA ASN A 260 -24.38 0.93 8.09
C ASN A 260 -23.68 -0.33 7.52
N TRP A 261 -24.45 -1.38 7.32
CA TRP A 261 -23.97 -2.64 6.74
C TRP A 261 -23.99 -2.54 5.22
N ARG A 262 -22.82 -2.34 4.61
CA ARG A 262 -22.70 -2.10 3.15
C ARG A 262 -23.31 -3.18 2.26
N THR A 263 -23.31 -4.44 2.71
CA THR A 263 -23.84 -5.61 1.97
C THR A 263 -25.24 -6.02 2.44
N ALA A 264 -25.81 -5.35 3.42
CA ALA A 264 -27.18 -5.61 3.85
C ALA A 264 -28.18 -5.06 2.84
N THR A 265 -29.08 -5.91 2.36
CA THR A 265 -30.13 -5.56 1.40
C THR A 265 -31.47 -5.29 2.05
N ALA A 266 -31.69 -5.82 3.26
CA ALA A 266 -32.88 -5.58 4.04
C ALA A 266 -32.60 -5.59 5.54
N SER A 267 -33.28 -4.71 6.28
CA SER A 267 -33.30 -4.66 7.75
C SER A 267 -34.75 -4.53 8.21
N GLN A 268 -35.26 -5.51 8.93
CA GLN A 268 -36.66 -5.57 9.34
C GLN A 268 -36.83 -6.30 10.67
N PRO A 269 -37.93 -6.07 11.41
CA PRO A 269 -38.30 -6.89 12.55
C PRO A 269 -38.40 -8.37 12.16
N ASP A 270 -37.94 -9.25 13.03
CA ASP A 270 -38.05 -10.68 12.77
C ASP A 270 -39.53 -11.13 12.85
N PRO A 271 -40.09 -11.77 11.81
CA PRO A 271 -41.48 -12.19 11.78
C PRO A 271 -41.78 -13.34 12.74
N GLU A 272 -40.79 -14.11 13.17
CA GLU A 272 -40.98 -15.29 14.02
C GLU A 272 -40.68 -15.03 15.49
N LYS A 273 -39.86 -14.00 15.79
CA LYS A 273 -39.43 -13.69 17.15
C LYS A 273 -39.66 -12.22 17.51
N PRO A 274 -40.56 -11.94 18.42
CA PRO A 274 -40.82 -10.55 18.86
C PRO A 274 -39.55 -9.86 19.32
N ASN A 275 -39.41 -8.58 18.97
CA ASN A 275 -38.31 -7.71 19.33
C ASN A 275 -36.92 -8.11 18.79
N HIS A 276 -36.84 -9.15 17.96
CA HIS A 276 -35.62 -9.47 17.23
C HIS A 276 -35.54 -8.68 15.92
N LEU A 277 -34.29 -8.42 15.48
CA LEU A 277 -34.00 -7.80 14.20
C LEU A 277 -33.49 -8.86 13.23
N ARG A 278 -33.97 -8.78 11.99
CA ARG A 278 -33.49 -9.62 10.89
C ARG A 278 -32.81 -8.76 9.84
N LEU A 279 -31.57 -9.10 9.52
CA LEU A 279 -30.83 -8.52 8.40
C LEU A 279 -30.60 -9.59 7.34
N THR A 280 -30.83 -9.20 6.09
CA THR A 280 -30.53 -10.02 4.91
C THR A 280 -29.34 -9.43 4.18
N PHE A 281 -28.40 -10.29 3.83
CA PHE A 281 -27.18 -9.97 3.08
C PHE A 281 -27.14 -10.78 1.80
N HIS A 282 -26.63 -10.17 0.73
CA HIS A 282 -26.27 -10.89 -0.48
C HIS A 282 -24.76 -10.82 -0.62
N VAL A 283 -24.08 -11.93 -0.36
CA VAL A 283 -22.62 -12.00 -0.29
C VAL A 283 -22.08 -13.14 -1.12
N ALA A 284 -20.88 -12.94 -1.68
CA ALA A 284 -20.15 -13.94 -2.46
C ALA A 284 -19.24 -14.79 -1.56
#